data_0906fab79373d444fa4007440a75f8ef
#
_entry.id   0906fab79373d444fa4007440a75f8ef
#
_cell.length_a   1.000
_cell.length_b   1.000
_cell.length_c   1.000
_cell.angle_alpha   90.00
_cell.angle_beta   90.00
_cell.angle_gamma   90.00
#
_symmetry.space_group_name_H-M   'P 1'
#
loop_
_entity.id
_entity.type
_entity.pdbx_description
1 polymer ?
#
loop_
_entity_poly.entity_id
_entity_poly.type
_entity_poly.pdbx_seq_one_letter_code
_entity_poly.pdbx_strand_id
1 'polypeptide(L)'
;MFVHLKTYLEFISDIKLIRLFAILFLLVVMSVTSLNIYIDSKLPNEQTIKDIELQIPLKIYSSDRKLIGEFGEQRRTALKFDDIPPHYINAVLAAEDDNFFFHSGVSYSGLIRSMYRLLLSGRIQGGGSTITMQVAGNYLTSRDVSLYRKVKDIFLAYRLENSYTKKEIFEFYVNRIFFGNRAYGIAAASEVYYGKSLSELNLAQWAMIAALPKAPSSINPLVNPKRALQRRNWILERMLKLDFIHPEQFDLAIKAPLTAKYYGLVSEVEAPYVAEEVRRYMIREYGLKAYSEGLEVYTTINSNFQNAASLSLRKGLEEYDKRHGYRQSENISTIFPQGFLKSSRSEQI
;
A
#
# COMPACT_ATOMS: atom_id res chain seq x y z
N MET A 1 0.57 -62.50 38.01
CA MET A 1 0.28 -62.68 36.59
C MET A 1 -0.47 -61.47 35.99
N PHE A 2 -1.56 -60.99 36.60
CA PHE A 2 -2.37 -59.88 36.10
C PHE A 2 -1.65 -58.52 36.06
N VAL A 3 -0.73 -58.19 36.98
CA VAL A 3 0.02 -56.92 37.02
C VAL A 3 0.96 -56.80 35.83
N HIS A 4 1.68 -57.84 35.47
CA HIS A 4 2.60 -57.86 34.34
C HIS A 4 1.88 -57.74 32.99
N LEU A 5 0.64 -58.24 32.87
CA LEU A 5 -0.15 -58.15 31.66
C LEU A 5 -0.63 -56.70 31.43
N LYS A 6 -1.00 -56.00 32.50
CA LYS A 6 -1.46 -54.60 32.45
C LYS A 6 -0.28 -53.68 32.01
N THR A 7 0.88 -53.82 32.60
CA THR A 7 2.08 -53.04 32.24
C THR A 7 2.53 -53.29 30.80
N TYR A 8 2.40 -54.55 30.32
CA TYR A 8 2.72 -54.91 28.93
C TYR A 8 1.72 -54.30 27.93
N LEU A 9 0.43 -54.24 28.26
CA LEU A 9 -0.59 -53.59 27.42
C LEU A 9 -0.44 -52.06 27.38
N GLU A 10 -0.08 -51.45 28.50
CA GLU A 10 0.24 -50.03 28.58
C GLU A 10 1.46 -49.70 27.72
N PHE A 11 2.56 -50.49 27.80
CA PHE A 11 3.76 -50.34 26.98
C PHE A 11 3.46 -50.49 25.46
N ILE A 12 2.62 -51.44 25.06
CA ILE A 12 2.20 -51.60 23.65
C ILE A 12 1.35 -50.43 23.19
N SER A 13 0.48 -49.86 24.05
CA SER A 13 -0.31 -48.66 23.78
C SER A 13 0.59 -47.44 23.53
N ASP A 14 1.62 -47.26 24.38
CA ASP A 14 2.57 -46.16 24.28
C ASP A 14 3.39 -46.24 22.97
N ILE A 15 3.82 -47.44 22.57
CA ILE A 15 4.52 -47.65 21.29
C ILE A 15 3.63 -47.32 20.11
N LYS A 16 2.32 -47.69 20.13
CA LYS A 16 1.37 -47.35 19.06
C LYS A 16 1.15 -45.88 19.01
N LEU A 17 1.01 -45.19 20.14
CA LEU A 17 0.84 -43.74 20.22
C LEU A 17 2.07 -43.02 19.69
N ILE A 18 3.27 -43.42 20.07
CA ILE A 18 4.54 -42.87 19.57
C ILE A 18 4.65 -43.06 18.05
N ARG A 19 4.29 -44.24 17.51
CA ARG A 19 4.27 -44.47 16.06
C ARG A 19 3.25 -43.57 15.34
N LEU A 20 2.06 -43.41 15.91
CA LEU A 20 1.05 -42.53 15.37
C LEU A 20 1.56 -41.06 15.30
N PHE A 21 2.18 -40.58 16.39
CA PHE A 21 2.78 -39.25 16.41
C PHE A 21 3.92 -39.10 15.40
N ALA A 22 4.77 -40.14 15.26
CA ALA A 22 5.86 -40.12 14.28
C ALA A 22 5.33 -40.08 12.84
N ILE A 23 4.30 -40.85 12.53
CA ILE A 23 3.66 -40.83 11.21
C ILE A 23 3.01 -39.45 10.94
N LEU A 24 2.27 -38.92 11.92
CA LEU A 24 1.66 -37.59 11.80
C LEU A 24 2.71 -36.50 11.59
N PHE A 25 3.81 -36.55 12.35
CA PHE A 25 4.93 -35.62 12.18
C PHE A 25 5.56 -35.73 10.80
N LEU A 26 5.78 -36.97 10.30
CA LEU A 26 6.34 -37.20 8.97
C LEU A 26 5.42 -36.67 7.86
N LEU A 27 4.11 -36.87 8.00
CA LEU A 27 3.10 -36.33 7.07
C LEU A 27 3.09 -34.78 7.09
N VAL A 28 3.23 -34.17 8.25
CA VAL A 28 3.34 -32.70 8.37
C VAL A 28 4.62 -32.21 7.68
N VAL A 29 5.76 -32.85 7.95
CA VAL A 29 7.04 -32.52 7.30
C VAL A 29 6.94 -32.66 5.78
N MET A 30 6.40 -33.79 5.27
CA MET A 30 6.20 -33.99 3.84
C MET A 30 5.28 -32.94 3.24
N SER A 31 4.17 -32.59 3.90
CA SER A 31 3.24 -31.55 3.44
C SER A 31 3.92 -30.19 3.37
N VAL A 32 4.67 -29.82 4.40
CA VAL A 32 5.41 -28.54 4.43
C VAL A 32 6.50 -28.51 3.34
N THR A 33 7.23 -29.61 3.16
CA THR A 33 8.28 -29.69 2.13
C THR A 33 7.68 -29.63 0.71
N SER A 34 6.60 -30.38 0.47
CA SER A 34 5.90 -30.34 -0.83
C SER A 34 5.32 -28.96 -1.14
N LEU A 35 4.74 -28.29 -0.12
CA LEU A 35 4.25 -26.95 -0.24
C LEU A 35 5.38 -25.95 -0.53
N ASN A 36 6.53 -26.14 0.11
CA ASN A 36 7.73 -25.31 -0.10
C ASN A 36 8.22 -25.44 -1.56
N ILE A 37 8.40 -26.65 -2.08
CA ILE A 37 8.82 -26.93 -3.46
C ILE A 37 7.78 -26.33 -4.45
N TYR A 38 6.50 -26.54 -4.20
CA TYR A 38 5.43 -26.02 -5.06
C TYR A 38 5.40 -24.47 -5.08
N ILE A 39 5.59 -23.83 -3.94
CA ILE A 39 5.65 -22.38 -3.86
C ILE A 39 6.93 -21.87 -4.53
N ASP A 40 8.06 -22.47 -4.24
CA ASP A 40 9.37 -22.07 -4.80
C ASP A 40 9.38 -22.08 -6.33
N SER A 41 8.75 -23.08 -6.96
CA SER A 41 8.61 -23.15 -8.42
C SER A 41 7.78 -22.02 -9.05
N LYS A 42 6.96 -21.33 -8.27
CA LYS A 42 6.08 -20.23 -8.70
C LYS A 42 6.56 -18.85 -8.25
N LEU A 43 7.69 -18.76 -7.56
CA LEU A 43 8.25 -17.51 -7.13
C LEU A 43 9.04 -16.84 -8.26
N PRO A 44 8.94 -15.51 -8.39
CA PRO A 44 9.79 -14.77 -9.30
C PRO A 44 11.25 -14.87 -8.88
N ASN A 45 12.14 -14.80 -9.87
CA ASN A 45 13.58 -14.87 -9.67
C ASN A 45 14.07 -13.65 -8.86
N GLU A 46 15.14 -13.80 -8.08
CA GLU A 46 15.73 -12.71 -7.28
C GLU A 46 16.11 -11.49 -8.12
N GLN A 47 16.51 -11.69 -9.38
CA GLN A 47 16.76 -10.64 -10.35
C GLN A 47 15.53 -9.75 -10.60
N THR A 48 14.32 -10.31 -10.59
CA THR A 48 13.08 -9.55 -10.78
C THR A 48 12.83 -8.52 -9.66
N ILE A 49 13.44 -8.73 -8.49
CA ILE A 49 13.34 -7.79 -7.37
C ILE A 49 14.38 -6.66 -7.52
N LYS A 50 15.54 -6.96 -8.11
CA LYS A 50 16.62 -5.99 -8.36
C LYS A 50 16.35 -5.10 -9.58
N ASP A 51 15.71 -5.65 -10.61
CA ASP A 51 15.38 -4.96 -11.87
C ASP A 51 14.14 -4.04 -11.72
N ILE A 52 14.05 -3.35 -10.58
CA ILE A 52 13.05 -2.30 -10.41
C ILE A 52 13.54 -1.09 -11.17
N GLU A 53 13.28 -1.08 -12.46
CA GLU A 53 13.41 0.13 -13.27
C GLU A 53 12.55 1.23 -12.67
N LEU A 54 13.15 2.39 -12.47
CA LEU A 54 12.47 3.62 -12.12
C LEU A 54 11.43 3.90 -13.20
N GLN A 55 10.18 3.67 -12.91
CA GLN A 55 9.10 3.96 -13.84
C GLN A 55 8.95 5.48 -13.92
N ILE A 56 9.23 6.03 -15.09
CA ILE A 56 9.02 7.44 -15.39
C ILE A 56 7.67 7.54 -16.08
N PRO A 57 6.72 8.33 -15.57
CA PRO A 57 5.36 8.38 -16.09
C PRO A 57 5.30 9.02 -17.49
N LEU A 58 4.28 8.61 -18.26
CA LEU A 58 3.90 9.24 -19.52
C LEU A 58 3.40 10.67 -19.25
N LYS A 59 3.99 11.65 -19.91
CA LYS A 59 3.57 13.05 -19.85
C LYS A 59 3.00 13.51 -21.18
N ILE A 60 1.90 14.24 -21.13
CA ILE A 60 1.21 14.76 -22.31
C ILE A 60 1.19 16.28 -22.23
N TYR A 61 1.70 16.92 -23.26
CA TYR A 61 1.84 18.36 -23.36
C TYR A 61 1.02 18.94 -24.52
N SER A 62 0.61 20.20 -24.37
CA SER A 62 0.11 21.03 -25.46
C SER A 62 1.23 21.42 -26.43
N SER A 63 0.90 21.98 -27.59
CA SER A 63 1.86 22.48 -28.57
C SER A 63 2.74 23.63 -28.03
N ASP A 64 2.23 24.36 -27.06
CA ASP A 64 2.95 25.41 -26.31
C ASP A 64 3.56 24.89 -25.00
N ARG A 65 3.79 23.58 -24.90
CA ARG A 65 4.52 22.87 -23.83
C ARG A 65 3.92 22.96 -22.43
N LYS A 66 2.64 23.19 -22.30
CA LYS A 66 1.95 23.12 -21.00
C LYS A 66 1.44 21.72 -20.73
N LEU A 67 1.55 21.26 -19.49
CA LEU A 67 1.13 19.93 -19.10
C LEU A 67 -0.39 19.78 -19.20
N ILE A 68 -0.86 18.83 -20.04
CA ILE A 68 -2.26 18.43 -20.14
C ILE A 68 -2.57 17.31 -19.17
N GLY A 69 -1.66 16.31 -19.07
CA GLY A 69 -1.86 15.17 -18.19
C GLY A 69 -0.61 14.33 -17.99
N GLU A 70 -0.62 13.56 -16.92
CA GLU A 70 0.41 12.59 -16.58
C GLU A 70 -0.24 11.27 -16.22
N PHE A 71 0.29 10.18 -16.76
CA PHE A 71 -0.22 8.82 -16.55
C PHE A 71 0.93 7.87 -16.18
N GLY A 72 0.72 7.09 -15.15
CA GLY A 72 1.69 6.18 -14.59
C GLY A 72 1.92 6.45 -13.10
N GLU A 73 2.86 5.72 -12.53
CA GLU A 73 3.22 5.88 -11.13
C GLU A 73 4.26 6.99 -11.00
N GLN A 74 4.06 7.92 -10.07
CA GLN A 74 5.10 8.88 -9.71
C GLN A 74 6.11 8.19 -8.82
N ARG A 75 7.23 7.79 -9.39
CA ARG A 75 8.38 7.23 -8.66
C ARG A 75 9.56 8.18 -8.77
N ARG A 76 10.11 8.53 -7.63
CA ARG A 76 11.33 9.32 -7.51
C ARG A 76 12.54 8.39 -7.31
N THR A 77 13.72 8.98 -7.31
CA THR A 77 14.97 8.27 -7.01
C THR A 77 14.83 7.42 -5.75
N ALA A 78 15.19 6.15 -5.84
CA ALA A 78 15.17 5.25 -4.69
C ALA A 78 16.13 5.76 -3.61
N LEU A 79 15.65 5.86 -2.37
CA LEU A 79 16.46 6.24 -1.22
C LEU A 79 17.20 5.01 -0.66
N LYS A 80 18.46 5.19 -0.30
CA LYS A 80 19.22 4.22 0.49
C LYS A 80 18.83 4.32 1.96
N PHE A 81 19.02 3.25 2.71
CA PHE A 81 18.66 3.22 4.13
C PHE A 81 19.31 4.35 4.92
N ASP A 82 20.58 4.62 4.63
CA ASP A 82 21.36 5.64 5.35
C ASP A 82 20.96 7.09 4.99
N ASP A 83 20.21 7.28 3.89
CA ASP A 83 19.62 8.58 3.49
C ASP A 83 18.24 8.82 4.15
N ILE A 84 17.69 7.83 4.84
CA ILE A 84 16.37 7.95 5.47
C ILE A 84 16.50 8.51 6.88
N PRO A 85 15.77 9.59 7.23
CA PRO A 85 15.81 10.14 8.58
C PRO A 85 15.47 9.10 9.64
N PRO A 86 16.29 8.97 10.73
CA PRO A 86 16.06 7.96 11.77
C PRO A 86 14.67 8.04 12.41
N HIS A 87 14.14 9.24 12.62
CA HIS A 87 12.78 9.42 13.14
C HIS A 87 11.69 8.90 12.21
N TYR A 88 11.92 8.94 10.87
CA TYR A 88 10.99 8.32 9.94
C TYR A 88 11.05 6.79 10.02
N ILE A 89 12.26 6.22 10.09
CA ILE A 89 12.44 4.76 10.32
C ILE A 89 11.67 4.34 11.56
N ASN A 90 11.87 5.04 12.68
CA ASN A 90 11.19 4.79 13.94
C ASN A 90 9.66 4.92 13.85
N ALA A 91 9.16 5.90 13.07
CA ALA A 91 7.73 6.07 12.84
C ALA A 91 7.12 4.89 12.08
N VAL A 92 7.83 4.37 11.06
CA VAL A 92 7.41 3.17 10.31
C VAL A 92 7.44 1.93 11.19
N LEU A 93 8.52 1.73 11.98
CA LEU A 93 8.63 0.62 12.92
C LEU A 93 7.49 0.65 13.95
N ALA A 94 7.23 1.81 14.53
CA ALA A 94 6.12 1.98 15.47
C ALA A 94 4.75 1.73 14.83
N ALA A 95 4.59 2.08 13.54
CA ALA A 95 3.33 1.94 12.82
C ALA A 95 3.03 0.51 12.39
N GLU A 96 4.04 -0.23 11.93
CA GLU A 96 3.88 -1.46 11.16
C GLU A 96 4.54 -2.68 11.84
N ASP A 97 5.77 -2.53 12.39
CA ASP A 97 6.56 -3.69 12.85
C ASP A 97 7.67 -3.25 13.83
N ASP A 98 7.34 -3.13 15.11
CA ASP A 98 8.24 -2.65 16.16
C ASP A 98 9.46 -3.57 16.41
N ASN A 99 9.36 -4.84 16.03
CA ASN A 99 10.42 -5.85 16.18
C ASN A 99 11.10 -6.21 14.85
N PHE A 100 10.96 -5.39 13.81
CA PHE A 100 11.45 -5.68 12.46
C PHE A 100 12.92 -6.16 12.42
N PHE A 101 13.80 -5.51 13.15
CA PHE A 101 15.22 -5.83 13.15
C PHE A 101 15.59 -7.12 13.93
N PHE A 102 14.64 -7.69 14.70
CA PHE A 102 14.89 -8.79 15.61
C PHE A 102 14.31 -10.14 15.17
N HIS A 103 13.36 -10.15 14.22
CA HIS A 103 12.77 -11.39 13.72
C HIS A 103 13.24 -11.72 12.30
N SER A 104 13.14 -13.00 11.88
CA SER A 104 13.52 -13.47 10.54
C SER A 104 12.32 -13.47 9.59
N GLY A 105 11.81 -12.30 9.27
CA GLY A 105 10.74 -12.09 8.27
C GLY A 105 9.31 -12.24 8.80
N VAL A 106 9.10 -12.97 9.88
CA VAL A 106 7.78 -13.26 10.44
C VAL A 106 7.77 -13.03 11.95
N SER A 107 6.80 -12.28 12.45
CA SER A 107 6.59 -12.10 13.90
C SER A 107 5.65 -13.17 14.42
N TYR A 108 6.18 -14.18 15.11
CA TYR A 108 5.35 -15.25 15.70
C TYR A 108 4.34 -14.71 16.72
N SER A 109 4.73 -13.75 17.54
CA SER A 109 3.84 -13.08 18.49
C SER A 109 2.69 -12.34 17.78
N GLY A 110 2.99 -11.70 16.66
CA GLY A 110 2.02 -11.05 15.78
C GLY A 110 1.05 -12.04 15.15
N LEU A 111 1.55 -13.19 14.68
CA LEU A 111 0.71 -14.26 14.11
C LEU A 111 -0.22 -14.86 15.15
N ILE A 112 0.28 -15.21 16.34
CA ILE A 112 -0.53 -15.78 17.44
C ILE A 112 -1.61 -14.80 17.85
N ARG A 113 -1.29 -13.51 18.01
CA ARG A 113 -2.25 -12.46 18.33
C ARG A 113 -3.32 -12.31 17.25
N SER A 114 -2.93 -12.39 15.96
CA SER A 114 -3.87 -12.32 14.84
C SER A 114 -4.78 -13.54 14.77
N MET A 115 -4.25 -14.74 15.03
CA MET A 115 -5.01 -15.98 15.09
C MET A 115 -6.01 -15.95 16.25
N TYR A 116 -5.59 -15.50 17.42
CA TYR A 116 -6.48 -15.33 18.58
C TYR A 116 -7.65 -14.35 18.27
N ARG A 117 -7.35 -13.22 17.64
CA ARG A 117 -8.39 -12.27 17.21
C ARG A 117 -9.34 -12.87 16.17
N LEU A 118 -8.81 -13.65 15.21
CA LEU A 118 -9.62 -14.33 14.22
C LEU A 118 -10.59 -15.31 14.87
N LEU A 119 -10.12 -16.11 15.83
CA LEU A 119 -10.95 -17.06 16.58
C LEU A 119 -12.05 -16.36 17.39
N LEU A 120 -11.76 -15.21 17.99
CA LEU A 120 -12.73 -14.46 18.79
C LEU A 120 -13.74 -13.69 17.94
N SER A 121 -13.33 -13.10 16.82
CA SER A 121 -14.17 -12.19 16.04
C SER A 121 -14.78 -12.83 14.79
N GLY A 122 -14.32 -14.02 14.39
CA GLY A 122 -14.70 -14.66 13.12
C GLY A 122 -14.29 -13.90 11.87
N ARG A 123 -13.51 -12.81 12.00
CA ARG A 123 -13.09 -11.94 10.90
C ARG A 123 -11.59 -11.78 10.89
N ILE A 124 -11.00 -11.76 9.68
CA ILE A 124 -9.58 -11.48 9.49
C ILE A 124 -9.37 -9.98 9.81
N GLN A 125 -8.88 -9.70 11.01
CA GLN A 125 -8.47 -8.36 11.41
C GLN A 125 -6.97 -8.21 11.13
N GLY A 126 -6.56 -7.16 10.41
CA GLY A 126 -5.16 -6.88 10.13
C GLY A 126 -4.33 -6.68 11.41
N GLY A 127 -2.99 -6.76 11.30
CA GLY A 127 -2.06 -6.49 12.41
C GLY A 127 -1.07 -7.62 12.72
N GLY A 128 -0.96 -8.63 11.84
CA GLY A 128 0.03 -9.71 11.97
C GLY A 128 0.99 -9.82 10.77
N SER A 129 0.99 -8.84 9.86
CA SER A 129 1.95 -8.80 8.75
C SER A 129 3.15 -7.97 9.15
N THR A 130 4.35 -8.48 8.91
CA THR A 130 5.61 -7.77 9.09
C THR A 130 5.92 -6.90 7.87
N ILE A 131 6.90 -6.00 8.00
CA ILE A 131 7.44 -5.22 6.87
C ILE A 131 7.91 -6.15 5.76
N THR A 132 8.66 -7.22 6.09
CA THR A 132 9.14 -8.20 5.11
C THR A 132 7.98 -8.90 4.38
N MET A 133 6.91 -9.29 5.09
CA MET A 133 5.72 -9.86 4.46
C MET A 133 4.99 -8.86 3.56
N GLN A 134 4.99 -7.56 3.90
CA GLN A 134 4.41 -6.52 3.05
C GLN A 134 5.25 -6.31 1.78
N VAL A 135 6.59 -6.33 1.89
CA VAL A 135 7.48 -6.33 0.73
C VAL A 135 7.17 -7.53 -0.16
N ALA A 136 7.15 -8.74 0.39
CA ALA A 136 6.82 -9.97 -0.33
C ALA A 136 5.47 -9.84 -1.08
N GLY A 137 4.43 -9.38 -0.38
CA GLY A 137 3.10 -9.18 -0.95
C GLY A 137 3.04 -8.12 -2.06
N ASN A 138 3.78 -7.03 -1.93
CA ASN A 138 3.78 -5.93 -2.90
C ASN A 138 4.58 -6.22 -4.17
N TYR A 139 5.62 -7.07 -4.08
CA TYR A 139 6.49 -7.38 -5.20
C TYR A 139 6.05 -8.61 -5.99
N LEU A 140 5.46 -9.60 -5.31
CA LEU A 140 5.46 -10.98 -5.80
C LEU A 140 4.09 -11.64 -5.84
N THR A 141 3.03 -11.01 -5.33
CA THR A 141 1.72 -11.66 -5.25
C THR A 141 0.61 -10.84 -5.91
N SER A 142 -0.39 -11.56 -6.45
CA SER A 142 -1.63 -10.96 -6.94
C SER A 142 -2.44 -10.32 -5.79
N ARG A 143 -3.35 -9.39 -6.13
CA ARG A 143 -4.16 -8.66 -5.14
C ARG A 143 -5.27 -9.49 -4.47
N ASP A 144 -5.34 -10.80 -4.73
CA ASP A 144 -6.39 -11.66 -4.18
C ASP A 144 -6.27 -11.83 -2.66
N VAL A 145 -7.38 -11.63 -1.95
CA VAL A 145 -7.43 -11.82 -0.50
C VAL A 145 -7.74 -13.29 -0.21
N SER A 146 -6.70 -14.10 0.05
CA SER A 146 -6.86 -15.52 0.38
C SER A 146 -5.86 -15.97 1.45
N LEU A 147 -6.22 -17.01 2.19
CA LEU A 147 -5.28 -17.67 3.13
C LEU A 147 -4.05 -18.22 2.41
N TYR A 148 -4.23 -18.74 1.19
CA TYR A 148 -3.15 -19.21 0.34
C TYR A 148 -2.12 -18.10 0.06
N ARG A 149 -2.58 -16.89 -0.28
CA ARG A 149 -1.68 -15.74 -0.44
C ARG A 149 -0.90 -15.46 0.85
N LYS A 150 -1.56 -15.53 2.01
CA LYS A 150 -0.89 -15.28 3.29
C LYS A 150 0.22 -16.28 3.59
N VAL A 151 0.01 -17.54 3.23
CA VAL A 151 1.05 -18.58 3.31
C VAL A 151 2.20 -18.27 2.36
N LYS A 152 1.92 -17.87 1.11
CA LYS A 152 2.96 -17.42 0.16
C LYS A 152 3.76 -16.23 0.70
N ASP A 153 3.09 -15.22 1.27
CA ASP A 153 3.76 -14.05 1.84
C ASP A 153 4.76 -14.46 2.95
N ILE A 154 4.43 -15.47 3.77
CA ILE A 154 5.32 -16.01 4.81
C ILE A 154 6.55 -16.66 4.19
N PHE A 155 6.38 -17.57 3.22
CA PHE A 155 7.51 -18.24 2.56
C PHE A 155 8.42 -17.24 1.83
N LEU A 156 7.82 -16.28 1.13
CA LEU A 156 8.56 -15.22 0.47
C LEU A 156 9.31 -14.31 1.44
N ALA A 157 8.71 -14.03 2.61
CA ALA A 157 9.38 -13.26 3.64
C ALA A 157 10.64 -13.96 4.15
N TYR A 158 10.60 -15.28 4.39
CA TYR A 158 11.79 -16.05 4.75
C TYR A 158 12.86 -16.03 3.64
N ARG A 159 12.46 -16.14 2.39
CA ARG A 159 13.39 -16.08 1.26
C ARG A 159 14.07 -14.72 1.14
N LEU A 160 13.29 -13.63 1.29
CA LEU A 160 13.83 -12.28 1.29
C LEU A 160 14.86 -12.08 2.41
N GLU A 161 14.59 -12.56 3.62
CA GLU A 161 15.51 -12.46 4.75
C GLU A 161 16.79 -13.29 4.58
N ASN A 162 16.74 -14.36 3.79
CA ASN A 162 17.92 -15.15 3.47
C ASN A 162 18.79 -14.50 2.37
N SER A 163 18.17 -13.68 1.50
CA SER A 163 18.84 -13.09 0.34
C SER A 163 19.26 -11.64 0.56
N TYR A 164 18.63 -10.93 1.49
CA TYR A 164 18.82 -9.49 1.70
C TYR A 164 18.96 -9.15 3.18
N THR A 165 19.73 -8.12 3.47
CA THR A 165 19.85 -7.55 4.82
C THR A 165 18.57 -6.82 5.23
N LYS A 166 18.38 -6.62 6.51
CA LYS A 166 17.25 -5.82 7.05
C LYS A 166 17.19 -4.40 6.46
N LYS A 167 18.35 -3.77 6.25
CA LYS A 167 18.43 -2.45 5.64
C LYS A 167 17.90 -2.47 4.20
N GLU A 168 18.32 -3.43 3.38
CA GLU A 168 17.85 -3.59 2.00
C GLU A 168 16.34 -3.91 1.95
N ILE A 169 15.83 -4.77 2.84
CA ILE A 169 14.39 -5.05 2.92
C ILE A 169 13.60 -3.79 3.29
N PHE A 170 14.12 -2.98 4.19
CA PHE A 170 13.50 -1.70 4.54
C PHE A 170 13.54 -0.71 3.37
N GLU A 171 14.66 -0.64 2.62
CA GLU A 171 14.75 0.13 1.36
C GLU A 171 13.68 -0.29 0.36
N PHE A 172 13.51 -1.60 0.14
CA PHE A 172 12.47 -2.10 -0.74
C PHE A 172 11.07 -1.68 -0.28
N TYR A 173 10.80 -1.75 1.02
CA TYR A 173 9.54 -1.33 1.59
C TYR A 173 9.26 0.15 1.29
N VAL A 174 10.12 1.04 1.73
CA VAL A 174 9.89 2.49 1.67
C VAL A 174 9.89 3.05 0.26
N ASN A 175 10.60 2.42 -0.67
CA ASN A 175 10.69 2.89 -2.05
C ASN A 175 9.53 2.41 -2.94
N ARG A 176 8.76 1.41 -2.50
CA ARG A 176 7.70 0.84 -3.35
C ARG A 176 6.29 0.99 -2.80
N ILE A 177 6.15 1.20 -1.50
CA ILE A 177 4.82 1.24 -0.90
C ILE A 177 4.00 2.41 -1.45
N PHE A 178 2.70 2.17 -1.61
CA PHE A 178 1.75 3.18 -2.08
C PHE A 178 1.26 4.05 -0.94
N PHE A 179 1.38 5.37 -1.10
CA PHE A 179 0.98 6.38 -0.12
C PHE A 179 -0.30 7.16 -0.48
N GLY A 180 -1.00 6.78 -1.54
CA GLY A 180 -2.13 7.55 -2.08
C GLY A 180 -1.67 8.63 -3.08
N ASN A 181 -2.62 9.28 -3.74
CA ASN A 181 -2.37 10.36 -4.69
C ASN A 181 -1.27 10.06 -5.73
N ARG A 182 -1.23 8.82 -6.23
CA ARG A 182 -0.22 8.28 -7.14
C ARG A 182 1.21 8.25 -6.60
N ALA A 183 1.44 8.57 -5.33
CA ALA A 183 2.76 8.55 -4.73
C ALA A 183 3.17 7.11 -4.38
N TYR A 184 4.19 6.61 -5.06
CA TYR A 184 4.85 5.35 -4.77
C TYR A 184 6.26 5.63 -4.25
N GLY A 185 6.56 5.15 -3.06
CA GLY A 185 7.78 5.44 -2.31
C GLY A 185 7.71 6.75 -1.52
N ILE A 186 8.53 6.80 -0.47
CA ILE A 186 8.51 7.89 0.51
C ILE A 186 8.99 9.23 -0.05
N ALA A 187 9.94 9.21 -1.01
CA ALA A 187 10.41 10.43 -1.65
C ALA A 187 9.27 11.11 -2.43
N ALA A 188 8.50 10.32 -3.21
CA ALA A 188 7.32 10.83 -3.90
C ALA A 188 6.24 11.29 -2.92
N ALA A 189 6.02 10.56 -1.82
CA ALA A 189 5.03 10.95 -0.81
C ALA A 189 5.40 12.28 -0.14
N SER A 190 6.67 12.47 0.23
CA SER A 190 7.17 13.73 0.81
C SER A 190 6.88 14.92 -0.11
N GLU A 191 7.19 14.79 -1.39
CA GLU A 191 6.93 15.86 -2.36
C GLU A 191 5.43 16.06 -2.62
N VAL A 192 4.65 14.99 -2.82
CA VAL A 192 3.21 15.09 -3.13
C VAL A 192 2.43 15.72 -1.98
N TYR A 193 2.75 15.41 -0.73
CA TYR A 193 1.99 15.91 0.43
C TYR A 193 2.56 17.18 1.06
N TYR A 194 3.84 17.48 0.83
CA TYR A 194 4.51 18.62 1.52
C TYR A 194 5.34 19.51 0.59
N GLY A 195 5.59 19.11 -0.67
CA GLY A 195 6.44 19.86 -1.60
C GLY A 195 7.89 19.96 -1.14
N LYS A 196 8.37 18.98 -0.37
CA LYS A 196 9.68 18.99 0.30
C LYS A 196 10.37 17.64 0.16
N SER A 197 11.69 17.63 0.28
CA SER A 197 12.44 16.40 0.46
C SER A 197 12.14 15.77 1.83
N LEU A 198 12.37 14.46 1.95
CA LEU A 198 12.07 13.74 3.19
C LEU A 198 12.86 14.29 4.40
N SER A 199 14.10 14.73 4.18
CA SER A 199 14.99 15.29 5.23
C SER A 199 14.52 16.65 5.78
N GLU A 200 13.72 17.39 5.02
CA GLU A 200 13.20 18.72 5.42
C GLU A 200 11.90 18.62 6.24
N LEU A 201 11.34 17.43 6.36
CA LEU A 201 10.12 17.21 7.14
C LEU A 201 10.42 17.19 8.64
N ASN A 202 9.40 17.51 9.43
CA ASN A 202 9.46 17.40 10.90
C ASN A 202 8.81 16.09 11.39
N LEU A 203 8.95 15.81 12.70
CA LEU A 203 8.46 14.59 13.33
C LEU A 203 6.96 14.33 13.07
N ALA A 204 6.11 15.37 13.17
CA ALA A 204 4.68 15.24 12.93
C ALA A 204 4.37 14.87 11.46
N GLN A 205 5.15 15.39 10.52
CA GLN A 205 5.03 15.11 9.08
C GLN A 205 5.54 13.71 8.75
N TRP A 206 6.66 13.26 9.34
CA TRP A 206 7.12 11.87 9.21
C TRP A 206 6.10 10.87 9.74
N ALA A 207 5.54 11.12 10.93
CA ALA A 207 4.48 10.27 11.49
C ALA A 207 3.21 10.27 10.62
N MET A 208 2.88 11.39 9.95
CA MET A 208 1.77 11.45 9.01
C MET A 208 2.03 10.60 7.76
N ILE A 209 3.22 10.67 7.16
CA ILE A 209 3.57 9.83 6.01
C ILE A 209 3.55 8.35 6.44
N ALA A 210 4.11 8.00 7.59
CA ALA A 210 4.09 6.63 8.11
C ALA A 210 2.67 6.12 8.43
N ALA A 211 1.68 7.00 8.54
CA ALA A 211 0.28 6.64 8.75
C ALA A 211 -0.43 6.14 7.49
N LEU A 212 0.02 6.59 6.31
CA LEU A 212 -0.67 6.39 5.02
C LEU A 212 -0.73 4.93 4.54
N PRO A 213 0.33 4.11 4.67
CA PRO A 213 0.36 2.75 4.12
C PRO A 213 -0.78 1.86 4.59
N LYS A 214 -1.26 2.07 5.79
CA LYS A 214 -2.36 1.26 6.36
C LYS A 214 -3.64 1.33 5.54
N ALA A 215 -4.00 2.52 5.03
CA ALA A 215 -5.19 2.72 4.20
C ALA A 215 -5.06 4.05 3.43
N PRO A 216 -4.28 4.10 2.33
CA PRO A 216 -3.88 5.34 1.65
C PRO A 216 -5.03 6.22 1.14
N SER A 217 -6.18 5.62 0.87
CA SER A 217 -7.38 6.35 0.44
C SER A 217 -8.19 6.91 1.61
N SER A 218 -8.31 6.14 2.71
CA SER A 218 -9.19 6.49 3.83
C SER A 218 -8.49 7.22 4.98
N ILE A 219 -7.15 7.11 5.10
CA ILE A 219 -6.30 7.83 6.06
C ILE A 219 -5.58 9.00 5.37
N ASN A 220 -6.04 9.39 4.20
CA ASN A 220 -5.44 10.47 3.42
C ASN A 220 -5.71 11.83 4.07
N PRO A 221 -4.68 12.63 4.43
CA PRO A 221 -4.85 13.92 5.10
C PRO A 221 -5.58 14.97 4.24
N LEU A 222 -5.57 14.81 2.92
CA LEU A 222 -6.26 15.73 1.99
C LEU A 222 -7.75 15.40 1.84
N VAL A 223 -8.13 14.13 2.09
CA VAL A 223 -9.51 13.63 1.92
C VAL A 223 -10.21 13.51 3.27
N ASN A 224 -9.52 12.97 4.27
CA ASN A 224 -10.06 12.73 5.61
C ASN A 224 -9.09 13.21 6.72
N PRO A 225 -8.95 14.54 6.92
CA PRO A 225 -8.00 15.12 7.87
C PRO A 225 -8.14 14.58 9.28
N LYS A 226 -9.37 14.40 9.77
CA LYS A 226 -9.66 13.93 11.12
C LYS A 226 -9.10 12.52 11.36
N ARG A 227 -9.38 11.61 10.45
CA ARG A 227 -8.89 10.21 10.54
C ARG A 227 -7.37 10.11 10.37
N ALA A 228 -6.81 10.93 9.50
CA ALA A 228 -5.37 11.04 9.31
C ALA A 228 -4.67 11.53 10.60
N LEU A 229 -5.19 12.57 11.24
CA LEU A 229 -4.68 13.07 12.53
C LEU A 229 -4.77 12.02 13.64
N GLN A 230 -5.88 11.31 13.75
CA GLN A 230 -6.03 10.22 14.71
C GLN A 230 -4.95 9.14 14.53
N ARG A 231 -4.68 8.74 13.28
CA ARG A 231 -3.65 7.73 13.00
C ARG A 231 -2.25 8.26 13.24
N ARG A 232 -1.94 9.50 12.83
CA ARG A 232 -0.67 10.18 13.15
C ARG A 232 -0.40 10.19 14.65
N ASN A 233 -1.39 10.63 15.42
CA ASN A 233 -1.25 10.75 16.88
C ASN A 233 -1.03 9.39 17.52
N TRP A 234 -1.75 8.37 17.09
CA TRP A 234 -1.53 6.99 17.52
C TRP A 234 -0.09 6.50 17.24
N ILE A 235 0.51 6.89 16.10
CA ILE A 235 1.92 6.54 15.80
C ILE A 235 2.85 7.28 16.75
N LEU A 236 2.65 8.56 16.99
CA LEU A 236 3.45 9.35 17.94
C LEU A 236 3.38 8.78 19.37
N GLU A 237 2.19 8.39 19.83
CA GLU A 237 2.01 7.68 21.11
C GLU A 237 2.79 6.36 21.17
N ARG A 238 2.79 5.61 20.09
CA ARG A 238 3.59 4.38 20.01
C ARG A 238 5.09 4.66 20.00
N MET A 239 5.54 5.68 19.27
CA MET A 239 6.95 6.09 19.27
C MET A 239 7.42 6.47 20.67
N LEU A 240 6.60 7.20 21.43
CA LEU A 240 6.88 7.52 22.82
C LEU A 240 6.94 6.26 23.70
N LYS A 241 5.96 5.36 23.55
CA LYS A 241 5.90 4.09 24.32
C LYS A 241 7.05 3.14 24.04
N LEU A 242 7.67 3.24 22.86
CA LEU A 242 8.82 2.44 22.42
C LEU A 242 10.15 3.16 22.66
N ASP A 243 10.16 4.28 23.36
CA ASP A 243 11.34 5.12 23.65
C ASP A 243 12.07 5.59 22.36
N PHE A 244 11.34 5.70 21.23
CA PHE A 244 11.88 6.22 19.97
C PHE A 244 11.93 7.74 19.92
N ILE A 245 11.16 8.42 20.79
CA ILE A 245 11.14 9.87 20.96
C ILE A 245 11.01 10.22 22.44
N HIS A 246 11.52 11.39 22.81
CA HIS A 246 11.37 11.93 24.16
C HIS A 246 10.00 12.61 24.39
N PRO A 247 9.52 12.72 25.64
CA PRO A 247 8.24 13.36 25.96
C PRO A 247 8.10 14.78 25.37
N GLU A 248 9.15 15.58 25.40
CA GLU A 248 9.16 16.93 24.84
C GLU A 248 8.92 16.93 23.32
N GLN A 249 9.54 16.00 22.59
CA GLN A 249 9.34 15.83 21.15
C GLN A 249 7.90 15.39 20.83
N PHE A 250 7.36 14.50 21.66
CA PHE A 250 5.98 14.06 21.55
C PHE A 250 4.99 15.23 21.74
N ASP A 251 5.17 16.04 22.81
CA ASP A 251 4.29 17.16 23.13
C ASP A 251 4.26 18.22 22.02
N LEU A 252 5.40 18.46 21.38
CA LEU A 252 5.48 19.35 20.21
C LEU A 252 4.79 18.74 18.99
N ALA A 253 5.06 17.48 18.68
CA ALA A 253 4.57 16.81 17.48
C ALA A 253 3.06 16.56 17.50
N ILE A 254 2.49 16.21 18.67
CA ILE A 254 1.05 15.93 18.80
C ILE A 254 0.19 17.19 18.63
N LYS A 255 0.71 18.34 19.08
CA LYS A 255 0.05 19.65 18.94
C LYS A 255 0.24 20.28 17.56
N ALA A 256 1.17 19.75 16.75
CA ALA A 256 1.47 20.30 15.43
C ALA A 256 0.23 20.21 14.51
N PRO A 257 -0.09 21.31 13.79
CA PRO A 257 -1.22 21.35 12.88
C PRO A 257 -1.00 20.40 11.68
N LEU A 258 -2.09 20.06 11.02
CA LEU A 258 -2.03 19.34 9.74
C LEU A 258 -1.61 20.33 8.64
N THR A 259 -0.41 20.14 8.09
CA THR A 259 0.17 21.03 7.07
C THR A 259 0.21 20.40 5.68
N ALA A 260 -0.29 19.16 5.54
CA ALA A 260 -0.32 18.47 4.25
C ALA A 260 -1.20 19.23 3.24
N LYS A 261 -0.67 19.43 2.05
CA LYS A 261 -1.35 19.99 0.88
C LYS A 261 -0.96 19.16 -0.34
N TYR A 262 -1.72 19.26 -1.41
CA TYR A 262 -1.36 18.59 -2.65
C TYR A 262 -0.33 19.41 -3.43
N TYR A 263 0.86 18.87 -3.60
CA TYR A 263 1.96 19.42 -4.39
C TYR A 263 2.30 18.57 -5.62
N GLY A 264 1.44 17.56 -5.92
CA GLY A 264 1.60 16.77 -7.12
C GLY A 264 1.41 17.62 -8.38
N LEU A 265 1.81 17.05 -9.52
CA LEU A 265 1.65 17.73 -10.80
C LEU A 265 0.18 18.04 -11.05
N VAL A 266 -0.13 19.33 -11.18
CA VAL A 266 -1.44 19.83 -11.58
C VAL A 266 -1.39 20.07 -13.08
N SER A 267 -2.38 19.55 -13.80
CA SER A 267 -2.56 19.86 -15.22
C SER A 267 -2.65 21.38 -15.42
N GLU A 268 -1.81 21.92 -16.28
CA GLU A 268 -1.80 23.37 -16.60
C GLU A 268 -2.90 23.72 -17.61
N VAL A 269 -3.43 22.69 -18.31
CA VAL A 269 -4.49 22.82 -19.32
C VAL A 269 -5.57 21.80 -19.04
N GLU A 270 -6.80 22.26 -18.86
CA GLU A 270 -7.96 21.38 -18.65
C GLU A 270 -8.42 20.77 -19.98
N ALA A 271 -7.84 19.61 -20.33
CA ALA A 271 -8.18 18.83 -21.52
C ALA A 271 -8.20 17.31 -21.23
N PRO A 272 -9.02 16.83 -20.27
CA PRO A 272 -8.97 15.44 -19.82
C PRO A 272 -9.34 14.44 -20.93
N TYR A 273 -10.23 14.78 -21.83
CA TYR A 273 -10.60 13.91 -22.95
C TYR A 273 -9.46 13.73 -23.94
N VAL A 274 -8.70 14.80 -24.23
CA VAL A 274 -7.49 14.73 -25.08
C VAL A 274 -6.43 13.87 -24.40
N ALA A 275 -6.20 14.10 -23.11
CA ALA A 275 -5.26 13.31 -22.34
C ALA A 275 -5.61 11.82 -22.40
N GLU A 276 -6.89 11.45 -22.28
CA GLU A 276 -7.35 10.07 -22.33
C GLU A 276 -7.20 9.45 -23.72
N GLU A 277 -7.50 10.18 -24.79
CA GLU A 277 -7.30 9.68 -26.16
C GLU A 277 -5.81 9.43 -26.46
N VAL A 278 -4.93 10.35 -26.07
CA VAL A 278 -3.48 10.15 -26.20
C VAL A 278 -3.03 8.97 -25.37
N ARG A 279 -3.49 8.83 -24.14
CA ARG A 279 -3.19 7.69 -23.28
C ARG A 279 -3.56 6.37 -23.95
N ARG A 280 -4.78 6.26 -24.50
CA ARG A 280 -5.25 5.04 -25.21
C ARG A 280 -4.40 4.75 -26.43
N TYR A 281 -4.03 5.78 -27.20
CA TYR A 281 -3.15 5.65 -28.35
C TYR A 281 -1.79 5.08 -27.92
N MET A 282 -1.17 5.67 -26.89
CA MET A 282 0.14 5.23 -26.39
C MET A 282 0.13 3.81 -25.85
N ILE A 283 -0.94 3.39 -25.16
CA ILE A 283 -1.07 2.00 -24.70
C ILE A 283 -1.23 1.03 -25.87
N ARG A 284 -1.95 1.42 -26.90
CA ARG A 284 -2.12 0.55 -28.09
C ARG A 284 -0.81 0.34 -28.84
N GLU A 285 0.03 1.39 -28.96
CA GLU A 285 1.28 1.35 -29.72
C GLU A 285 2.44 0.75 -28.90
N TYR A 286 2.54 1.10 -27.61
CA TYR A 286 3.69 0.76 -26.75
C TYR A 286 3.34 -0.21 -25.61
N GLY A 287 2.06 -0.59 -25.47
CA GLY A 287 1.60 -1.43 -24.36
C GLY A 287 1.78 -0.73 -22.99
N LEU A 288 1.96 -1.54 -21.96
CA LEU A 288 2.16 -1.02 -20.59
C LEU A 288 3.48 -0.26 -20.40
N LYS A 289 4.43 -0.42 -21.32
CA LYS A 289 5.68 0.34 -21.32
C LYS A 289 5.46 1.84 -21.45
N ALA A 290 4.36 2.25 -22.09
CA ALA A 290 3.96 3.67 -22.15
C ALA A 290 3.93 4.35 -20.77
N TYR A 291 3.68 3.59 -19.69
CA TYR A 291 3.61 4.12 -18.32
C TYR A 291 4.94 4.11 -17.56
N SER A 292 5.99 3.54 -18.13
CA SER A 292 7.23 3.29 -17.39
C SER A 292 8.49 3.84 -18.05
N GLU A 293 8.45 4.14 -19.36
CA GLU A 293 9.63 4.55 -20.13
C GLU A 293 9.85 6.07 -20.20
N GLY A 294 9.01 6.87 -19.52
CA GLY A 294 9.18 8.33 -19.48
C GLY A 294 8.85 9.01 -20.80
N LEU A 295 7.91 8.45 -21.56
CA LEU A 295 7.53 9.02 -22.85
C LEU A 295 6.87 10.40 -22.67
N GLU A 296 7.27 11.34 -23.49
CA GLU A 296 6.67 12.68 -23.57
C GLU A 296 5.94 12.82 -24.90
N VAL A 297 4.66 13.17 -24.84
CA VAL A 297 3.83 13.37 -26.03
C VAL A 297 3.43 14.83 -26.15
N TYR A 298 3.76 15.43 -27.27
CA TYR A 298 3.37 16.79 -27.62
C TYR A 298 2.19 16.74 -28.58
N THR A 299 1.05 17.26 -28.12
CA THR A 299 -0.16 17.35 -28.94
C THR A 299 -0.17 18.59 -29.82
N THR A 300 -1.08 18.66 -30.78
CA THR A 300 -1.30 19.86 -31.59
C THR A 300 -2.20 20.91 -30.91
N ILE A 301 -2.69 20.63 -29.69
CA ILE A 301 -3.60 21.51 -28.95
C ILE A 301 -2.83 22.69 -28.38
N ASN A 302 -3.28 23.91 -28.70
CA ASN A 302 -2.81 25.12 -28.06
C ASN A 302 -3.61 25.40 -26.78
N SER A 303 -2.92 25.70 -25.67
CA SER A 303 -3.53 25.87 -24.36
C SER A 303 -4.58 27.01 -24.32
N ASN A 304 -4.31 28.13 -25.01
CA ASN A 304 -5.23 29.27 -25.01
C ASN A 304 -6.52 28.95 -25.78
N PHE A 305 -6.40 28.28 -26.93
CA PHE A 305 -7.56 27.87 -27.71
C PHE A 305 -8.39 26.79 -26.98
N GLN A 306 -7.74 25.87 -26.31
CA GLN A 306 -8.41 24.85 -25.48
C GLN A 306 -9.21 25.49 -24.34
N ASN A 307 -8.61 26.44 -23.63
CA ASN A 307 -9.28 27.16 -22.55
C ASN A 307 -10.47 27.97 -23.07
N ALA A 308 -10.30 28.67 -24.19
CA ALA A 308 -11.41 29.44 -24.83
C ALA A 308 -12.54 28.49 -25.24
N ALA A 309 -12.23 27.34 -25.86
CA ALA A 309 -13.23 26.34 -26.25
C ALA A 309 -13.98 25.77 -25.04
N SER A 310 -13.28 25.40 -23.95
CA SER A 310 -13.89 24.89 -22.73
C SER A 310 -14.83 25.90 -22.07
N LEU A 311 -14.41 27.16 -21.98
CA LEU A 311 -15.24 28.26 -21.47
C LEU A 311 -16.49 28.51 -22.33
N SER A 312 -16.32 28.55 -23.66
CA SER A 312 -17.41 28.75 -24.60
C SER A 312 -18.43 27.61 -24.55
N LEU A 313 -17.97 26.37 -24.49
CA LEU A 313 -18.83 25.18 -24.34
C LEU A 313 -19.65 25.27 -23.04
N ARG A 314 -18.98 25.53 -21.91
CA ARG A 314 -19.65 25.65 -20.60
C ARG A 314 -20.71 26.73 -20.60
N LYS A 315 -20.38 27.94 -21.14
CA LYS A 315 -21.30 29.05 -21.27
C LYS A 315 -22.48 28.69 -22.19
N GLY A 316 -22.21 28.05 -23.32
CA GLY A 316 -23.26 27.60 -24.24
C GLY A 316 -24.24 26.60 -23.62
N LEU A 317 -23.72 25.64 -22.82
CA LEU A 317 -24.57 24.71 -22.10
C LEU A 317 -25.41 25.39 -21.00
N GLU A 318 -24.82 26.30 -20.23
CA GLU A 318 -25.55 27.09 -19.24
C GLU A 318 -26.65 27.94 -19.84
N GLU A 319 -26.38 28.59 -20.99
CA GLU A 319 -27.37 29.36 -21.72
C GLU A 319 -28.46 28.48 -22.32
N TYR A 320 -28.11 27.27 -22.78
CA TYR A 320 -29.09 26.29 -23.25
C TYR A 320 -30.03 25.86 -22.11
N ASP A 321 -29.47 25.50 -20.94
CA ASP A 321 -30.28 25.11 -19.79
C ASP A 321 -31.18 26.25 -19.29
N LYS A 322 -30.69 27.50 -19.27
CA LYS A 322 -31.51 28.66 -18.92
C LYS A 322 -32.70 28.85 -19.85
N ARG A 323 -32.53 28.57 -21.14
CA ARG A 323 -33.61 28.73 -22.15
C ARG A 323 -34.64 27.60 -22.12
N HIS A 324 -34.19 26.36 -21.83
CA HIS A 324 -35.05 25.16 -21.93
C HIS A 324 -35.51 24.64 -20.56
N GLY A 325 -35.06 25.26 -19.46
CA GLY A 325 -35.32 24.84 -18.11
C GLY A 325 -34.44 23.65 -17.71
N TYR A 326 -34.12 23.60 -16.44
CA TYR A 326 -33.36 22.47 -15.85
C TYR A 326 -34.21 21.20 -15.92
N ARG A 327 -33.81 20.24 -16.76
CA ARG A 327 -34.39 18.91 -16.74
C ARG A 327 -33.81 18.19 -15.51
N GLN A 328 -34.64 18.03 -14.48
CA GLN A 328 -34.26 17.16 -13.35
C GLN A 328 -33.86 15.80 -13.89
N SER A 329 -32.71 15.25 -13.42
CA SER A 329 -32.42 13.88 -13.70
C SER A 329 -33.61 13.03 -13.33
N GLU A 330 -34.05 12.13 -14.23
CA GLU A 330 -35.08 11.14 -13.93
C GLU A 330 -34.79 10.56 -12.55
N ASN A 331 -35.83 10.51 -11.70
CA ASN A 331 -35.72 10.18 -10.28
C ASN A 331 -34.74 9.03 -10.07
N ILE A 332 -33.64 9.28 -9.39
CA ILE A 332 -32.61 8.27 -9.05
C ILE A 332 -33.24 7.03 -8.42
N SER A 333 -34.40 7.18 -7.77
CA SER A 333 -35.20 6.06 -7.22
C SER A 333 -35.80 5.10 -8.26
N THR A 334 -35.91 5.51 -9.55
CA THR A 334 -36.37 4.63 -10.64
C THR A 334 -35.22 3.87 -11.31
N ILE A 335 -34.00 4.36 -11.19
CA ILE A 335 -32.80 3.74 -11.79
C ILE A 335 -32.15 2.75 -10.81
N PHE A 336 -32.23 3.01 -9.51
CA PHE A 336 -31.65 2.13 -8.47
C PHE A 336 -32.76 1.54 -7.58
N PRO A 337 -32.76 0.21 -7.34
CA PRO A 337 -33.70 -0.42 -6.42
C PRO A 337 -33.69 0.24 -5.04
N GLN A 338 -34.87 0.38 -4.42
CA GLN A 338 -34.98 0.90 -3.06
C GLN A 338 -34.12 0.04 -2.12
N GLY A 339 -33.04 0.59 -1.60
CA GLY A 339 -32.03 -0.09 -0.77
C GLY A 339 -30.59 0.15 -1.20
N PHE A 340 -30.34 0.46 -2.46
CA PHE A 340 -28.99 0.74 -2.96
C PHE A 340 -28.35 1.95 -2.26
N LEU A 341 -29.13 2.99 -1.98
CA LEU A 341 -28.66 4.19 -1.26
C LEU A 341 -28.51 3.97 0.26
N LYS A 342 -29.13 2.91 0.83
CA LYS A 342 -28.93 2.56 2.25
C LYS A 342 -27.66 1.75 2.48
N SER A 343 -27.22 0.94 1.51
CA SER A 343 -25.99 0.15 1.63
C SER A 343 -24.73 1.00 1.56
N SER A 344 -24.73 2.08 0.76
CA SER A 344 -23.59 3.00 0.66
C SER A 344 -23.41 3.91 1.90
N ARG A 345 -24.44 4.06 2.74
CA ARG A 345 -24.38 4.86 3.97
C ARG A 345 -23.98 4.06 5.21
N SER A 346 -24.17 2.73 5.20
CA SER A 346 -23.79 1.85 6.31
C SER A 346 -22.35 1.35 6.25
N GLU A 347 -21.64 1.53 5.13
CA GLU A 347 -20.21 1.22 5.01
C GLU A 347 -19.27 2.42 5.29
N GLN A 348 -19.85 3.57 5.67
CA GLN A 348 -19.10 4.81 5.98
C GLN A 348 -19.09 5.18 7.47
N ILE A 349 -19.47 4.25 8.38
CA ILE A 349 -19.35 4.44 9.84
C ILE A 349 -18.28 3.53 10.42
#